data_1a805eff5f4674e83e47c1937106d133
#
_entry.id   1a805eff5f4674e83e47c1937106d133
#
_cell.length_a   1.000
_cell.length_b   1.000
_cell.length_c   1.000
_cell.angle_alpha   90.00
_cell.angle_beta   90.00
_cell.angle_gamma   90.00
#
_symmetry.space_group_name_H-M   'P 1'
#
loop_
_entity.id
_entity.type
_entity.pdbx_description
1 polymer ?
#
loop_
_entity_poly.entity_id
_entity_poly.type
_entity_poly.pdbx_seq_one_letter_code
_entity_poly.pdbx_strand_id
1 'polypeptide(L)'
;MMILARILALVCGYFFGTFQTGYIYGKCHGIDIRDHGSGNSGTTNTLRTLGWKAGAVTFLGDLFKAIIVVVIFHFIYKNTYPECVKCIELYAGFGAVLGHNFPWFLKFKGGKGIACTAGVILAVCPIAAPVCLILFVGAVVITRYVSLGSILVVLAYLVQAVIFNHMGWLGMTGAYAVEFDVLVACFTAMAVWRHKANIKRLLNGTENKFGQKAE
;
A
#
# COMPACT_ATOMS: atom_id res chain seq x y z
N MET A 1 -11.72 -6.52 -24.87
CA MET A 1 -12.44 -5.92 -23.71
C MET A 1 -11.72 -6.14 -22.38
N MET A 2 -11.22 -7.33 -22.06
CA MET A 2 -10.48 -7.60 -20.80
C MET A 2 -9.22 -6.74 -20.58
N ILE A 3 -8.41 -6.48 -21.63
CA ILE A 3 -7.22 -5.60 -21.52
C ILE A 3 -7.65 -4.18 -21.14
N LEU A 4 -8.73 -3.67 -21.73
CA LEU A 4 -9.26 -2.35 -21.40
C LEU A 4 -9.69 -2.27 -19.92
N ALA A 5 -10.31 -3.30 -19.36
CA ALA A 5 -10.69 -3.36 -17.96
C ALA A 5 -9.47 -3.22 -17.02
N ARG A 6 -8.35 -3.90 -17.34
CA ARG A 6 -7.09 -3.79 -16.59
C ARG A 6 -6.49 -2.38 -16.67
N ILE A 7 -6.47 -1.79 -17.87
CA ILE A 7 -5.96 -0.43 -18.09
C ILE A 7 -6.82 0.58 -17.31
N LEU A 8 -8.13 0.49 -17.41
CA LEU A 8 -9.05 1.36 -16.67
C LEU A 8 -8.88 1.21 -15.16
N ALA A 9 -8.76 -0.02 -14.66
CA ALA A 9 -8.53 -0.30 -13.25
C ALA A 9 -7.22 0.35 -12.75
N LEU A 10 -6.13 0.18 -13.51
CA LEU A 10 -4.84 0.76 -13.17
C LEU A 10 -4.88 2.30 -13.17
N VAL A 11 -5.46 2.90 -14.21
CA VAL A 11 -5.52 4.37 -14.39
C VAL A 11 -6.44 5.00 -13.35
N CYS A 12 -7.64 4.48 -13.16
CA CYS A 12 -8.56 4.97 -12.12
C CYS A 12 -7.95 4.79 -10.73
N GLY A 13 -7.34 3.62 -10.48
CA GLY A 13 -6.60 3.37 -9.24
C GLY A 13 -5.54 4.44 -9.00
N TYR A 14 -4.75 4.77 -10.03
CA TYR A 14 -3.73 5.81 -9.92
C TYR A 14 -4.32 7.16 -9.48
N PHE A 15 -5.40 7.60 -10.09
CA PHE A 15 -6.05 8.87 -9.71
C PHE A 15 -6.60 8.83 -8.28
N PHE A 16 -7.24 7.74 -7.85
CA PHE A 16 -7.64 7.55 -6.45
C PHE A 16 -6.43 7.61 -5.50
N GLY A 17 -5.34 6.97 -5.89
CA GLY A 17 -4.09 6.96 -5.13
C GLY A 17 -3.45 8.33 -4.96
N THR A 18 -3.62 9.24 -5.94
CA THR A 18 -3.04 10.59 -5.86
C THR A 18 -3.61 11.44 -4.73
N PHE A 19 -4.76 11.08 -4.16
CA PHE A 19 -5.28 11.73 -2.96
C PHE A 19 -4.33 11.48 -1.78
N GLN A 20 -3.56 12.49 -1.40
CA GLN A 20 -2.51 12.41 -0.38
C GLN A 20 -3.02 12.89 0.97
N THR A 21 -3.60 12.02 1.78
CA THR A 21 -4.25 12.37 3.05
C THR A 21 -3.30 13.14 3.98
N GLY A 22 -2.08 12.65 4.17
CA GLY A 22 -1.11 13.31 5.05
C GLY A 22 -0.65 14.68 4.54
N TYR A 23 -0.50 14.85 3.22
CA TYR A 23 -0.19 16.15 2.63
C TYR A 23 -1.34 17.15 2.82
N ILE A 24 -2.57 16.73 2.53
CA ILE A 24 -3.77 17.57 2.70
C ILE A 24 -3.92 17.94 4.18
N TYR A 25 -3.80 16.99 5.09
CA TYR A 25 -3.88 17.23 6.53
C TYR A 25 -2.81 18.25 6.98
N GLY A 26 -1.57 18.09 6.52
CA GLY A 26 -0.50 19.05 6.79
C GLY A 26 -0.82 20.46 6.31
N LYS A 27 -1.33 20.58 5.07
CA LYS A 27 -1.73 21.90 4.51
C LYS A 27 -2.87 22.55 5.29
N CYS A 28 -3.83 21.77 5.79
CA CYS A 28 -4.87 22.29 6.70
C CYS A 28 -4.32 22.80 8.05
N HIS A 29 -3.10 22.39 8.41
CA HIS A 29 -2.39 22.85 9.62
C HIS A 29 -1.25 23.84 9.30
N GLY A 30 -1.25 24.42 8.10
CA GLY A 30 -0.30 25.48 7.70
C GLY A 30 1.10 25.00 7.33
N ILE A 31 1.34 23.69 7.21
CA ILE A 31 2.65 23.14 6.88
C ILE A 31 2.64 22.24 5.63
N ASP A 32 3.81 22.06 5.02
CA ASP A 32 4.04 20.95 4.11
C ASP A 32 4.74 19.83 4.87
N ILE A 33 4.03 18.72 5.07
CA ILE A 33 4.55 17.59 5.84
C ILE A 33 5.85 17.00 5.25
N ARG A 34 6.14 17.28 3.99
CA ARG A 34 7.34 16.81 3.29
C ARG A 34 8.60 17.62 3.64
N ASP A 35 8.42 18.80 4.25
CA ASP A 35 9.52 19.65 4.73
C ASP A 35 9.90 19.27 6.17
N HIS A 36 9.23 18.28 6.78
CA HIS A 36 9.42 17.91 8.17
C HIS A 36 9.75 16.41 8.32
N GLY A 37 10.51 16.07 9.36
CA GLY A 37 10.84 14.71 9.77
C GLY A 37 11.53 13.92 8.65
N SER A 38 10.90 12.85 8.16
CA SER A 38 11.46 12.00 7.09
C SER A 38 11.23 12.52 5.67
N GLY A 39 10.55 13.65 5.50
CA GLY A 39 10.18 14.20 4.19
C GLY A 39 9.11 13.38 3.43
N ASN A 40 8.44 12.44 4.11
CA ASN A 40 7.45 11.56 3.49
C ASN A 40 6.03 11.99 3.81
N SER A 41 5.10 11.94 2.84
CA SER A 41 3.69 12.33 3.04
C SER A 41 2.83 11.27 3.75
N GLY A 42 3.40 10.12 4.13
CA GLY A 42 2.65 9.00 4.69
C GLY A 42 2.47 9.05 6.21
N THR A 43 1.68 8.10 6.71
CA THR A 43 1.22 7.95 8.11
C THR A 43 2.31 8.15 9.16
N THR A 44 3.46 7.46 9.04
CA THR A 44 4.51 7.50 10.07
C THR A 44 5.14 8.88 10.23
N ASN A 45 5.31 9.60 9.13
CA ASN A 45 5.85 10.96 9.19
C ASN A 45 4.82 11.95 9.73
N THR A 46 3.57 11.82 9.29
CA THR A 46 2.46 12.66 9.77
C THR A 46 2.23 12.47 11.29
N LEU A 47 2.28 11.21 11.76
CA LEU A 47 2.21 10.91 13.20
C LEU A 47 3.38 11.54 13.98
N ARG A 48 4.60 11.49 13.44
CA ARG A 48 5.81 12.02 14.09
C ARG A 48 5.78 13.54 14.20
N THR A 49 5.27 14.22 13.16
CA THR A 49 5.30 15.68 13.04
C THR A 49 4.06 16.34 13.67
N LEU A 50 2.88 15.80 13.44
CA LEU A 50 1.58 16.40 13.83
C LEU A 50 0.82 15.59 14.89
N GLY A 51 1.42 14.49 15.38
CA GLY A 51 0.86 13.69 16.46
C GLY A 51 -0.11 12.59 15.99
N TRP A 52 -0.65 11.85 16.98
CA TRP A 52 -1.36 10.59 16.73
C TRP A 52 -2.65 10.76 15.94
N LYS A 53 -3.41 11.85 16.15
CA LYS A 53 -4.65 12.13 15.41
C LYS A 53 -4.37 12.29 13.90
N ALA A 54 -3.33 13.05 13.56
CA ALA A 54 -2.90 13.26 12.18
C ALA A 54 -2.43 11.95 11.54
N GLY A 55 -1.68 11.14 12.28
CA GLY A 55 -1.26 9.81 11.85
C GLY A 55 -2.44 8.88 11.59
N ALA A 56 -3.42 8.82 12.51
CA ALA A 56 -4.61 8.00 12.36
C ALA A 56 -5.47 8.41 11.14
N VAL A 57 -5.72 9.71 10.97
CA VAL A 57 -6.47 10.23 9.80
C VAL A 57 -5.73 9.90 8.50
N THR A 58 -4.41 10.07 8.47
CA THR A 58 -3.59 9.74 7.29
C THR A 58 -3.65 8.25 6.99
N PHE A 59 -3.51 7.39 8.00
CA PHE A 59 -3.59 5.93 7.82
C PHE A 59 -4.94 5.51 7.25
N LEU A 60 -6.03 5.95 7.88
CA LEU A 60 -7.39 5.58 7.46
C LEU A 60 -7.72 6.12 6.06
N GLY A 61 -7.38 7.36 5.75
CA GLY A 61 -7.61 7.93 4.43
C GLY A 61 -6.85 7.20 3.33
N ASP A 62 -5.58 6.84 3.58
CA ASP A 62 -4.76 6.10 2.62
C ASP A 62 -5.20 4.63 2.48
N LEU A 63 -5.67 4.01 3.56
CA LEU A 63 -6.23 2.66 3.55
C LEU A 63 -7.55 2.63 2.79
N PHE A 64 -8.50 3.51 3.13
CA PHE A 64 -9.83 3.48 2.54
C PHE A 64 -9.86 3.88 1.06
N LYS A 65 -9.02 4.83 0.60
CA LYS A 65 -8.96 5.16 -0.83
C LYS A 65 -8.60 3.94 -1.69
N ALA A 66 -7.71 3.06 -1.18
CA ALA A 66 -7.33 1.84 -1.88
C ALA A 66 -8.47 0.79 -1.82
N ILE A 67 -9.10 0.61 -0.66
CA ILE A 67 -10.27 -0.28 -0.52
C ILE A 67 -11.38 0.16 -1.49
N ILE A 68 -11.72 1.45 -1.49
CA ILE A 68 -12.83 1.99 -2.29
C ILE A 68 -12.62 1.68 -3.77
N VAL A 69 -11.46 1.98 -4.34
CA VAL A 69 -11.24 1.73 -5.77
C VAL A 69 -11.23 0.25 -6.11
N VAL A 70 -10.67 -0.60 -5.26
CA VAL A 70 -10.70 -2.06 -5.45
C VAL A 70 -12.13 -2.58 -5.44
N VAL A 71 -12.94 -2.17 -4.46
CA VAL A 71 -14.36 -2.56 -4.32
C VAL A 71 -15.20 -2.07 -5.49
N ILE A 72 -14.98 -0.85 -5.98
CA ILE A 72 -15.64 -0.34 -7.19
C ILE A 72 -15.39 -1.27 -8.37
N PHE A 73 -14.13 -1.62 -8.65
CA PHE A 73 -13.78 -2.49 -9.78
C PHE A 73 -14.25 -3.93 -9.58
N HIS A 74 -14.30 -4.44 -8.34
CA HIS A 74 -14.94 -5.71 -8.02
C HIS A 74 -16.40 -5.72 -8.49
N PHE A 75 -17.22 -4.76 -8.05
CA PHE A 75 -18.64 -4.71 -8.37
C PHE A 75 -18.93 -4.48 -9.87
N ILE A 76 -18.08 -3.73 -10.57
CA ILE A 76 -18.21 -3.52 -12.01
C ILE A 76 -17.96 -4.81 -12.80
N TYR A 77 -16.98 -5.64 -12.39
CA TYR A 77 -16.47 -6.71 -13.23
C TYR A 77 -16.73 -8.13 -12.70
N LYS A 78 -17.21 -8.33 -11.47
CA LYS A 78 -17.40 -9.66 -10.87
C LYS A 78 -18.36 -10.56 -11.66
N ASN A 79 -19.34 -10.00 -12.36
CA ASN A 79 -20.30 -10.75 -13.17
C ASN A 79 -19.85 -10.88 -14.64
N THR A 80 -19.01 -9.95 -15.13
CA THR A 80 -18.56 -9.93 -16.53
C THR A 80 -17.28 -10.74 -16.74
N TYR A 81 -16.40 -10.75 -15.74
CA TYR A 81 -15.10 -11.44 -15.79
C TYR A 81 -14.82 -12.17 -14.46
N PRO A 82 -15.70 -13.10 -14.01
CA PRO A 82 -15.55 -13.74 -12.72
C PRO A 82 -14.22 -14.49 -12.56
N GLU A 83 -13.71 -15.09 -13.66
CA GLU A 83 -12.47 -15.87 -13.69
C GLU A 83 -11.19 -15.05 -13.50
N CYS A 84 -11.25 -13.71 -13.71
CA CYS A 84 -10.08 -12.84 -13.58
C CYS A 84 -10.34 -11.55 -12.78
N VAL A 85 -11.49 -11.48 -12.09
CA VAL A 85 -11.87 -10.28 -11.31
C VAL A 85 -10.81 -9.91 -10.28
N LYS A 86 -10.16 -10.88 -9.66
CA LYS A 86 -9.06 -10.65 -8.70
C LYS A 86 -7.84 -9.98 -9.33
N CYS A 87 -7.53 -10.29 -10.60
CA CYS A 87 -6.50 -9.56 -11.32
C CYS A 87 -6.90 -8.09 -11.54
N ILE A 88 -8.16 -7.83 -11.95
CA ILE A 88 -8.66 -6.47 -12.17
C ILE A 88 -8.65 -5.67 -10.87
N GLU A 89 -9.08 -6.27 -9.76
CA GLU A 89 -9.01 -5.69 -8.41
C GLU A 89 -7.56 -5.31 -8.04
N LEU A 90 -6.61 -6.22 -8.34
CA LEU A 90 -5.20 -5.98 -8.04
C LEU A 90 -4.58 -4.89 -8.92
N TYR A 91 -5.00 -4.76 -10.20
CA TYR A 91 -4.63 -3.61 -11.04
C TYR A 91 -5.14 -2.29 -10.45
N ALA A 92 -6.38 -2.24 -9.97
CA ALA A 92 -6.92 -1.05 -9.32
C ALA A 92 -6.13 -0.69 -8.05
N GLY A 93 -5.85 -1.70 -7.22
CA GLY A 93 -5.04 -1.54 -6.01
C GLY A 93 -3.60 -1.10 -6.31
N PHE A 94 -2.97 -1.69 -7.34
CA PHE A 94 -1.62 -1.32 -7.77
C PHE A 94 -1.59 0.13 -8.27
N GLY A 95 -2.59 0.53 -9.07
CA GLY A 95 -2.80 1.91 -9.45
C GLY A 95 -2.87 2.85 -8.24
N ALA A 96 -3.66 2.49 -7.22
CA ALA A 96 -3.77 3.30 -6.00
C ALA A 96 -2.43 3.46 -5.26
N VAL A 97 -1.62 2.40 -5.20
CA VAL A 97 -0.27 2.50 -4.61
C VAL A 97 0.67 3.32 -5.48
N LEU A 98 0.61 3.17 -6.81
CA LEU A 98 1.38 4.01 -7.74
C LEU A 98 1.05 5.49 -7.58
N GLY A 99 -0.24 5.83 -7.56
CA GLY A 99 -0.71 7.21 -7.37
C GLY A 99 -0.29 7.80 -6.02
N HIS A 100 -0.33 6.98 -4.95
CA HIS A 100 0.17 7.39 -3.64
C HIS A 100 1.69 7.59 -3.61
N ASN A 101 2.46 6.74 -4.30
CA ASN A 101 3.92 6.82 -4.33
C ASN A 101 4.42 7.94 -5.24
N PHE A 102 3.70 8.20 -6.34
CA PHE A 102 4.11 9.10 -7.42
C PHE A 102 2.97 10.04 -7.85
N PRO A 103 2.42 10.86 -6.93
CA PRO A 103 1.36 11.81 -7.28
C PRO A 103 1.89 12.88 -8.23
N TRP A 104 1.29 13.01 -9.42
CA TRP A 104 1.75 13.89 -10.48
C TRP A 104 1.87 15.36 -10.03
N PHE A 105 0.87 15.85 -9.28
CA PHE A 105 0.82 17.25 -8.82
C PHE A 105 1.83 17.56 -7.69
N LEU A 106 2.43 16.55 -7.06
CA LEU A 106 3.50 16.69 -6.08
C LEU A 106 4.89 16.38 -6.68
N LYS A 107 5.04 16.56 -8.01
CA LYS A 107 6.28 16.27 -8.75
C LYS A 107 6.75 14.83 -8.51
N PHE A 108 5.80 13.89 -8.45
CA PHE A 108 6.01 12.46 -8.21
C PHE A 108 6.69 12.12 -6.87
N LYS A 109 6.61 13.02 -5.87
CA LYS A 109 7.18 12.85 -4.53
C LYS A 109 6.07 12.60 -3.50
N GLY A 110 5.60 11.36 -3.42
CA GLY A 110 4.58 10.90 -2.50
C GLY A 110 5.10 9.99 -1.38
N GLY A 111 4.19 9.21 -0.80
CA GLY A 111 4.46 8.24 0.27
C GLY A 111 5.18 6.98 -0.19
N LYS A 112 5.08 5.92 0.63
CA LYS A 112 5.61 4.57 0.33
C LYS A 112 4.52 3.55 0.05
N GLY A 113 3.26 3.91 0.25
CA GLY A 113 2.11 3.12 -0.12
C GLY A 113 1.71 2.01 0.87
N ILE A 114 2.30 1.91 2.06
CA ILE A 114 2.02 0.78 2.97
C ILE A 114 0.59 0.79 3.51
N ALA A 115 0.03 1.94 3.85
CA ALA A 115 -1.37 2.03 4.26
C ALA A 115 -2.32 1.69 3.09
N CYS A 116 -2.00 2.13 1.86
CA CYS A 116 -2.73 1.71 0.65
C CYS A 116 -2.59 0.20 0.43
N THR A 117 -1.38 -0.37 0.60
CA THR A 117 -1.13 -1.81 0.51
C THR A 117 -1.99 -2.59 1.49
N ALA A 118 -2.09 -2.13 2.75
CA ALA A 118 -2.98 -2.76 3.73
C ALA A 118 -4.45 -2.74 3.26
N GLY A 119 -4.90 -1.64 2.66
CA GLY A 119 -6.23 -1.56 2.05
C GLY A 119 -6.42 -2.53 0.89
N VAL A 120 -5.41 -2.70 0.03
CA VAL A 120 -5.44 -3.68 -1.07
C VAL A 120 -5.50 -5.11 -0.53
N ILE A 121 -4.68 -5.45 0.47
CA ILE A 121 -4.69 -6.78 1.11
C ILE A 121 -6.10 -7.10 1.65
N LEU A 122 -6.69 -6.16 2.39
CA LEU A 122 -8.03 -6.32 2.96
C LEU A 122 -9.13 -6.50 1.90
N ALA A 123 -9.01 -5.83 0.76
CA ALA A 123 -10.02 -5.88 -0.29
C ALA A 123 -9.85 -7.08 -1.24
N VAL A 124 -8.60 -7.42 -1.62
CA VAL A 124 -8.30 -8.47 -2.61
C VAL A 124 -8.16 -9.85 -1.96
N CYS A 125 -7.45 -9.92 -0.84
CA CYS A 125 -7.08 -11.18 -0.17
C CYS A 125 -7.15 -11.02 1.37
N PRO A 126 -8.37 -10.82 1.94
CA PRO A 126 -8.54 -10.54 3.37
C PRO A 126 -7.99 -11.64 4.28
N ILE A 127 -7.94 -12.88 3.81
CA ILE A 127 -7.40 -14.02 4.55
C ILE A 127 -5.89 -13.86 4.87
N ALA A 128 -5.16 -13.06 4.09
CA ALA A 128 -3.76 -12.76 4.36
C ALA A 128 -3.56 -11.68 5.45
N ALA A 129 -4.59 -10.89 5.74
CA ALA A 129 -4.49 -9.75 6.63
C ALA A 129 -4.07 -10.08 8.07
N PRO A 130 -4.56 -11.14 8.74
CA PRO A 130 -4.18 -11.45 10.11
C PRO A 130 -2.67 -11.70 10.27
N VAL A 131 -2.07 -12.50 9.38
CA VAL A 131 -0.61 -12.79 9.43
C VAL A 131 0.20 -11.52 9.14
N CYS A 132 -0.22 -10.72 8.15
CA CYS A 132 0.42 -9.44 7.85
C CYS A 132 0.37 -8.49 9.05
N LEU A 133 -0.76 -8.41 9.74
CA LEU A 133 -0.93 -7.57 10.92
C LEU A 133 -0.05 -8.05 12.09
N ILE A 134 -0.02 -9.35 12.37
CA ILE A 134 0.82 -9.94 13.43
C ILE A 134 2.30 -9.64 13.17
N LEU A 135 2.77 -9.83 11.94
CA LEU A 135 4.15 -9.54 11.57
C LEU A 135 4.49 -8.06 11.67
N PHE A 136 3.58 -7.17 11.24
CA PHE A 136 3.77 -5.73 11.36
C PHE A 136 3.86 -5.30 12.81
N VAL A 137 2.85 -5.66 13.61
CA VAL A 137 2.78 -5.28 15.03
C VAL A 137 3.94 -5.89 15.81
N GLY A 138 4.24 -7.19 15.61
CA GLY A 138 5.35 -7.88 16.25
C GLY A 138 6.70 -7.20 15.95
N ALA A 139 6.97 -6.88 14.67
CA ALA A 139 8.20 -6.17 14.30
C ALA A 139 8.28 -4.79 14.96
N VAL A 140 7.18 -4.03 14.97
CA VAL A 140 7.17 -2.68 15.56
C VAL A 140 7.30 -2.73 17.08
N VAL A 141 6.63 -3.66 17.77
CA VAL A 141 6.71 -3.81 19.23
C VAL A 141 8.10 -4.23 19.68
N ILE A 142 8.71 -5.20 18.97
CA ILE A 142 10.02 -5.75 19.35
C ILE A 142 11.15 -4.78 19.00
N THR A 143 11.13 -4.22 17.77
CA THR A 143 12.26 -3.45 17.26
C THR A 143 12.08 -1.94 17.26
N ARG A 144 10.83 -1.48 17.36
CA ARG A 144 10.37 -0.10 17.16
C ARG A 144 10.60 0.42 15.72
N TYR A 145 10.92 -0.44 14.75
CA TYR A 145 11.12 -0.05 13.34
C TYR A 145 9.87 -0.31 12.49
N VAL A 146 9.11 0.76 12.21
CA VAL A 146 7.93 0.69 11.32
C VAL A 146 8.31 0.23 9.91
N SER A 147 9.49 0.63 9.42
CA SER A 147 9.97 0.23 8.10
C SER A 147 10.25 -1.27 7.99
N LEU A 148 10.76 -1.90 9.05
CA LEU A 148 10.96 -3.34 9.09
C LEU A 148 9.62 -4.07 9.03
N GLY A 149 8.65 -3.66 9.84
CA GLY A 149 7.29 -4.20 9.79
C GLY A 149 6.65 -4.05 8.41
N SER A 150 6.85 -2.91 7.75
CA SER A 150 6.34 -2.66 6.39
C SER A 150 6.93 -3.61 5.36
N ILE A 151 8.24 -3.88 5.42
CA ILE A 151 8.91 -4.82 4.51
C ILE A 151 8.42 -6.25 4.76
N LEU A 152 8.30 -6.66 6.02
CA LEU A 152 7.79 -7.99 6.38
C LEU A 152 6.35 -8.20 5.89
N VAL A 153 5.49 -7.19 5.98
CA VAL A 153 4.10 -7.26 5.46
C VAL A 153 4.08 -7.57 3.98
N VAL A 154 4.84 -6.83 3.15
CA VAL A 154 4.78 -7.01 1.69
C VAL A 154 5.40 -8.35 1.26
N LEU A 155 6.43 -8.83 1.95
CA LEU A 155 7.01 -10.14 1.71
C LEU A 155 6.05 -11.27 2.14
N ALA A 156 5.44 -11.15 3.32
CA ALA A 156 4.45 -12.12 3.81
C ALA A 156 3.19 -12.13 2.92
N TYR A 157 2.76 -10.97 2.44
CA TYR A 157 1.65 -10.90 1.49
C TYR A 157 1.97 -11.63 0.18
N LEU A 158 3.17 -11.44 -0.39
CA LEU A 158 3.59 -12.15 -1.59
C LEU A 158 3.52 -13.67 -1.38
N VAL A 159 4.13 -14.17 -0.31
CA VAL A 159 4.15 -15.61 -0.03
C VAL A 159 2.73 -16.16 0.15
N GLN A 160 1.91 -15.51 0.97
CA GLN A 160 0.53 -15.94 1.23
C GLN A 160 -0.34 -15.86 -0.02
N ALA A 161 -0.25 -14.77 -0.79
CA ALA A 161 -1.05 -14.57 -1.99
C ALA A 161 -0.76 -15.64 -3.04
N VAL A 162 0.51 -15.98 -3.27
CA VAL A 162 0.93 -17.08 -4.17
C VAL A 162 0.40 -18.41 -3.65
N ILE A 163 0.59 -18.75 -2.37
CA ILE A 163 0.09 -20.01 -1.78
C ILE A 163 -1.43 -20.09 -1.94
N PHE A 164 -2.18 -19.07 -1.55
CA PHE A 164 -3.65 -19.10 -1.61
C PHE A 164 -4.17 -19.14 -3.04
N ASN A 165 -3.48 -18.51 -3.98
CA ASN A 165 -3.79 -18.59 -5.40
C ASN A 165 -3.64 -20.05 -5.92
N HIS A 166 -2.50 -20.70 -5.65
CA HIS A 166 -2.25 -22.08 -6.08
C HIS A 166 -3.06 -23.13 -5.30
N MET A 167 -3.56 -22.81 -4.10
CA MET A 167 -4.55 -23.62 -3.39
C MET A 167 -5.97 -23.47 -3.95
N GLY A 168 -6.19 -22.59 -4.94
CA GLY A 168 -7.49 -22.34 -5.53
C GLY A 168 -8.41 -21.43 -4.69
N TRP A 169 -7.94 -20.89 -3.57
CA TRP A 169 -8.76 -20.08 -2.66
C TRP A 169 -9.16 -18.72 -3.23
N LEU A 170 -8.43 -18.25 -4.24
CA LEU A 170 -8.71 -16.99 -4.92
C LEU A 170 -9.55 -17.17 -6.20
N GLY A 171 -9.90 -18.42 -6.57
CA GLY A 171 -10.77 -18.73 -7.68
C GLY A 171 -10.17 -18.51 -9.06
N MET A 172 -8.85 -18.31 -9.16
CA MET A 172 -8.16 -18.10 -10.44
C MET A 172 -7.45 -19.38 -10.90
N THR A 173 -7.34 -19.54 -12.22
CA THR A 173 -6.67 -20.69 -12.83
C THR A 173 -5.88 -20.27 -14.07
N GLY A 174 -4.96 -21.15 -14.49
CA GLY A 174 -4.22 -20.98 -15.75
C GLY A 174 -3.46 -19.66 -15.83
N ALA A 175 -3.61 -18.95 -16.94
CA ALA A 175 -2.92 -17.68 -17.19
C ALA A 175 -3.26 -16.57 -16.20
N TYR A 176 -4.48 -16.54 -15.66
CA TYR A 176 -4.91 -15.54 -14.68
C TYR A 176 -4.24 -15.73 -13.31
N ALA A 177 -4.00 -16.98 -12.92
CA ALA A 177 -3.24 -17.27 -11.70
C ALA A 177 -1.81 -16.76 -11.82
N VAL A 178 -1.15 -17.01 -12.97
CA VAL A 178 0.20 -16.50 -13.24
C VAL A 178 0.22 -14.96 -13.29
N GLU A 179 -0.76 -14.35 -13.95
CA GLU A 179 -0.89 -12.88 -14.00
C GLU A 179 -0.99 -12.27 -12.61
N PHE A 180 -1.81 -12.85 -11.75
CA PHE A 180 -1.98 -12.41 -10.36
C PHE A 180 -0.66 -12.49 -9.59
N ASP A 181 0.06 -13.62 -9.67
CA ASP A 181 1.34 -13.82 -8.99
C ASP A 181 2.39 -12.79 -9.45
N VAL A 182 2.48 -12.52 -10.76
CA VAL A 182 3.36 -11.49 -11.32
C VAL A 182 3.00 -10.10 -10.78
N LEU A 183 1.71 -9.76 -10.72
CA LEU A 183 1.27 -8.47 -10.18
C LEU A 183 1.62 -8.33 -8.71
N VAL A 184 1.41 -9.35 -7.88
CA VAL A 184 1.79 -9.32 -6.46
C VAL A 184 3.30 -9.20 -6.31
N ALA A 185 4.10 -9.87 -7.16
CA ALA A 185 5.55 -9.73 -7.16
C ALA A 185 5.99 -8.30 -7.54
N CYS A 186 5.38 -7.69 -8.57
CA CYS A 186 5.63 -6.29 -8.94
C CYS A 186 5.27 -5.32 -7.80
N PHE A 187 4.14 -5.56 -7.14
CA PHE A 187 3.67 -4.80 -5.99
C PHE A 187 4.70 -4.84 -4.85
N THR A 188 5.16 -6.03 -4.51
CA THR A 188 6.18 -6.25 -3.47
C THR A 188 7.51 -5.62 -3.84
N ALA A 189 7.98 -5.83 -5.07
CA ALA A 189 9.24 -5.25 -5.56
C ALA A 189 9.23 -3.72 -5.47
N MET A 190 8.12 -3.09 -5.87
CA MET A 190 7.98 -1.64 -5.75
C MET A 190 7.99 -1.19 -4.29
N ALA A 191 7.27 -1.87 -3.40
CA ALA A 191 7.25 -1.52 -1.98
C ALA A 191 8.65 -1.64 -1.35
N VAL A 192 9.40 -2.70 -1.64
CA VAL A 192 10.80 -2.87 -1.20
C VAL A 192 11.68 -1.75 -1.76
N TRP A 193 11.57 -1.45 -3.04
CA TRP A 193 12.31 -0.36 -3.67
C TRP A 193 12.01 1.00 -3.02
N ARG A 194 10.75 1.28 -2.69
CA ARG A 194 10.37 2.51 -1.96
C ARG A 194 10.96 2.56 -0.55
N HIS A 195 11.38 1.43 0.00
CA HIS A 195 12.06 1.34 1.30
C HIS A 195 13.58 1.32 1.22
N LYS A 196 14.20 1.49 0.05
CA LYS A 196 15.67 1.42 -0.13
C LYS A 196 16.47 2.28 0.87
N ALA A 197 16.02 3.50 1.15
CA ALA A 197 16.68 4.38 2.12
C ALA A 197 16.50 3.87 3.57
N ASN A 198 15.35 3.26 3.88
CA ASN A 198 15.12 2.63 5.19
C ASN A 198 15.97 1.38 5.35
N ILE A 199 16.07 0.54 4.33
CA ILE A 199 16.92 -0.66 4.33
C ILE A 199 18.36 -0.26 4.60
N LYS A 200 18.88 0.78 3.93
CA LYS A 200 20.23 1.29 4.20
C LYS A 200 20.39 1.73 5.66
N ARG A 201 19.41 2.45 6.23
CA ARG A 201 19.46 2.87 7.64
C ARG A 201 19.31 1.70 8.61
N LEU A 202 18.49 0.71 8.31
CA LEU A 202 18.35 -0.52 9.12
C LEU A 202 19.67 -1.28 9.19
N LEU A 203 20.36 -1.46 8.06
CA LEU A 203 21.65 -2.13 7.99
C LEU A 203 22.75 -1.37 8.74
N ASN A 204 22.68 -0.04 8.75
CA ASN A 204 23.64 0.82 9.45
C ASN A 204 23.25 1.09 10.92
N GLY A 205 22.15 0.57 11.43
CA GLY A 205 21.67 0.82 12.80
C GLY A 205 21.15 2.24 13.06
N THR A 206 20.89 3.03 12.01
CA THR A 206 20.48 4.45 12.08
C THR A 206 19.03 4.69 11.70
N GLU A 207 18.19 3.64 11.65
CA GLU A 207 16.77 3.80 11.31
C GLU A 207 16.00 4.47 12.45
N ASN A 208 15.07 5.36 12.07
CA ASN A 208 14.21 6.09 13.00
C ASN A 208 13.25 5.14 13.73
N LYS A 209 13.29 5.16 15.06
CA LYS A 209 12.40 4.34 15.88
C LYS A 209 11.01 4.96 16.01
N PHE A 210 10.00 4.13 16.17
CA PHE A 210 8.64 4.55 16.48
C PHE A 210 8.62 5.30 17.83
N GLY A 211 7.89 6.42 17.87
CA GLY A 211 7.80 7.28 19.07
C GLY A 211 8.92 8.31 19.21
N GLN A 212 9.93 8.36 18.32
CA GLN A 212 10.86 9.49 18.26
C GLN A 212 10.16 10.67 17.58
N LYS A 213 10.23 11.86 18.20
CA LYS A 213 9.78 13.12 17.58
C LYS A 213 10.69 13.49 16.40
N ALA A 214 10.15 14.25 15.44
CA ALA A 214 10.96 14.93 14.44
C ALA A 214 11.77 16.04 15.14
N GLU A 215 13.07 16.05 14.90
CA GLU A 215 13.91 17.20 15.20
C GLU A 215 13.66 18.31 14.18
#